data_44222522ba235426c14f0bca8c3a326b
#
_entry.id   44222522ba235426c14f0bca8c3a326b
#
_cell.length_a   1.000
_cell.length_b   1.000
_cell.length_c   1.000
_cell.angle_alpha   90.00
_cell.angle_beta   90.00
_cell.angle_gamma   90.00
#
_symmetry.space_group_name_H-M   'P 1'
#
loop_
_entity.id
_entity.type
_entity.pdbx_description
1 polymer ?
#
loop_
_entity_poly.entity_id
_entity_poly.type
_entity_poly.pdbx_seq_one_letter_code
_entity_poly.pdbx_strand_id
1 'polypeptide(L)'
;ENIEAENQQMTALMQADGTFAYRVPVLGFRFEKALMEEHFNENYLESHTYPNGSFEGSIVDFDTALQDGEVHDVVAKGTLTIHGVGMEREIPSKVQWNGTGWDIESMFDIATADHDIGIPKVVRKKIAPSIEVTVRANLLPR
;
A
#
# COMPACT_ATOMS: atom_id res chain seq x y z
N GLU A 1 4.92 10.29 -19.78
CA GLU A 1 3.66 9.54 -19.80
C GLU A 1 3.43 8.86 -18.45
N ASN A 2 2.29 9.13 -17.84
CA ASN A 2 1.93 8.51 -16.57
C ASN A 2 1.38 7.12 -16.78
N ILE A 3 1.90 6.17 -16.03
CA ILE A 3 1.38 4.81 -16.01
C ILE A 3 0.64 4.65 -14.68
N GLU A 4 -0.64 4.32 -14.76
CA GLU A 4 -1.50 4.18 -13.60
C GLU A 4 -2.04 2.75 -13.52
N ALA A 5 -2.17 2.26 -12.30
CA ALA A 5 -2.80 0.99 -12.01
C ALA A 5 -3.69 1.12 -10.79
N GLU A 6 -4.75 0.34 -10.75
CA GLU A 6 -5.70 0.34 -9.65
C GLU A 6 -5.89 -1.09 -9.14
N ASN A 7 -5.97 -1.24 -7.83
CA ASN A 7 -6.22 -2.53 -7.19
C ASN A 7 -7.35 -2.39 -6.17
N GLN A 8 -8.43 -3.11 -6.39
CA GLN A 8 -9.60 -3.10 -5.51
C GLN A 8 -9.73 -4.40 -4.71
N GLN A 9 -8.69 -5.22 -4.69
CA GLN A 9 -8.70 -6.52 -4.02
C GLN A 9 -7.92 -6.51 -2.71
N MET A 10 -7.50 -5.34 -2.24
CA MET A 10 -6.80 -5.23 -0.98
C MET A 10 -7.69 -5.65 0.19
N THR A 11 -7.14 -6.43 1.10
CA THR A 11 -7.77 -6.72 2.39
C THR A 11 -7.02 -5.98 3.49
N ALA A 12 -7.76 -5.48 4.47
CA ALA A 12 -7.19 -4.71 5.56
C ALA A 12 -7.98 -4.94 6.83
N LEU A 13 -7.27 -4.96 7.96
CA LEU A 13 -7.89 -5.04 9.27
C LEU A 13 -7.11 -4.19 10.26
N MET A 14 -7.79 -3.75 11.31
CA MET A 14 -7.17 -3.01 12.40
C MET A 14 -7.76 -3.49 13.73
N GLN A 15 -6.89 -3.68 14.71
CA GLN A 15 -7.31 -4.06 16.06
C GLN A 15 -7.58 -2.81 16.90
N ALA A 16 -8.24 -3.02 18.03
CA ALA A 16 -8.63 -1.92 18.92
C ALA A 16 -7.43 -1.15 19.49
N ASP A 17 -6.25 -1.75 19.50
CA ASP A 17 -5.01 -1.12 19.98
C ASP A 17 -4.28 -0.31 18.91
N GLY A 18 -4.82 -0.25 17.68
CA GLY A 18 -4.21 0.48 16.58
C GLY A 18 -3.26 -0.34 15.72
N THR A 19 -3.07 -1.63 16.00
CA THR A 19 -2.29 -2.50 15.11
C THR A 19 -3.11 -2.79 13.86
N PHE A 20 -2.42 -2.87 12.72
CA PHE A 20 -3.09 -3.08 11.43
C PHE A 20 -2.31 -4.05 10.55
N ALA A 21 -3.02 -4.62 9.59
CA ALA A 21 -2.42 -5.43 8.53
C ALA A 21 -3.17 -5.19 7.22
N TYR A 22 -2.41 -4.90 6.16
CA TYR A 22 -2.91 -4.76 4.79
C TYR A 22 -2.26 -5.83 3.93
N ARG A 23 -3.06 -6.41 3.04
CA ARG A 23 -2.56 -7.35 2.03
C ARG A 23 -3.15 -6.98 0.68
N VAL A 24 -2.28 -6.87 -0.32
CA VAL A 24 -2.65 -6.52 -1.68
C VAL A 24 -2.19 -7.64 -2.62
N PRO A 25 -3.13 -8.36 -3.24
CA PRO A 25 -2.74 -9.33 -4.28
C PRO A 25 -2.14 -8.58 -5.47
N VAL A 26 -0.93 -8.92 -5.85
CA VAL A 26 -0.24 -8.25 -6.98
C VAL A 26 -1.03 -8.42 -8.27
N LEU A 27 -1.60 -9.60 -8.51
CA LEU A 27 -2.41 -9.87 -9.69
C LEU A 27 -3.72 -9.08 -9.73
N GLY A 28 -4.08 -8.40 -8.65
CA GLY A 28 -5.27 -7.55 -8.60
C GLY A 28 -5.09 -6.17 -9.21
N PHE A 29 -3.86 -5.76 -9.54
CA PHE A 29 -3.64 -4.48 -10.21
C PHE A 29 -4.14 -4.53 -11.64
N ARG A 30 -4.89 -3.50 -12.02
CA ARG A 30 -5.45 -3.35 -13.37
C ARG A 30 -4.86 -2.12 -14.03
N PHE A 31 -4.31 -2.31 -15.21
CA PHE A 31 -3.70 -1.29 -16.04
C PHE A 31 -4.58 -1.02 -17.26
N GLU A 32 -4.48 0.18 -17.80
CA GLU A 32 -5.16 0.53 -19.03
C GLU A 32 -4.71 -0.35 -20.19
N LYS A 33 -3.40 -0.65 -20.25
CA LYS A 33 -2.81 -1.48 -21.31
C LYS A 33 -2.48 -2.87 -20.77
N ALA A 34 -3.05 -3.89 -21.40
CA ALA A 34 -2.84 -5.28 -21.00
C ALA A 34 -1.38 -5.71 -21.04
N LEU A 35 -0.61 -5.22 -22.00
CA LEU A 35 0.81 -5.55 -22.11
C LEU A 35 1.60 -5.00 -20.92
N MET A 36 1.25 -3.80 -20.45
CA MET A 36 1.89 -3.22 -19.27
C MET A 36 1.55 -4.02 -18.01
N GLU A 37 0.31 -4.47 -17.91
CA GLU A 37 -0.13 -5.33 -16.80
C GLU A 37 0.65 -6.64 -16.76
N GLU A 38 0.85 -7.26 -17.92
CA GLU A 38 1.63 -8.49 -18.04
C GLU A 38 3.09 -8.28 -17.61
N HIS A 39 3.72 -7.22 -18.10
CA HIS A 39 5.10 -6.91 -17.71
C HIS A 39 5.24 -6.61 -16.23
N PHE A 40 4.28 -5.89 -15.65
CA PHE A 40 4.26 -5.58 -14.23
C PHE A 40 4.22 -6.86 -13.40
N ASN A 41 3.34 -7.79 -13.76
CA ASN A 41 3.16 -9.03 -13.01
C ASN A 41 4.32 -10.01 -13.22
N GLU A 42 4.80 -10.17 -14.43
CA GLU A 42 5.79 -11.20 -14.76
C GLU A 42 7.22 -10.74 -14.54
N ASN A 43 7.54 -9.51 -14.96
CA ASN A 43 8.93 -9.06 -15.04
C ASN A 43 9.34 -8.15 -13.88
N TYR A 44 8.42 -7.36 -13.34
CA TYR A 44 8.75 -6.39 -12.28
C TYR A 44 8.48 -6.93 -10.90
N LEU A 45 7.25 -7.32 -10.60
CA LEU A 45 6.89 -7.82 -9.27
C LEU A 45 6.98 -9.32 -9.14
N GLU A 46 7.13 -10.04 -10.25
CA GLU A 46 7.26 -11.50 -10.23
C GLU A 46 6.17 -12.16 -9.39
N SER A 47 4.91 -11.95 -9.79
CA SER A 47 3.73 -12.33 -9.01
C SER A 47 3.62 -13.81 -8.69
N HIS A 48 4.25 -14.68 -9.47
CA HIS A 48 4.30 -16.11 -9.17
C HIS A 48 5.09 -16.41 -7.90
N THR A 49 6.18 -15.67 -7.69
CA THR A 49 7.06 -15.86 -6.54
C THR A 49 6.60 -15.02 -5.36
N TYR A 50 6.11 -13.81 -5.63
CA TYR A 50 5.71 -12.83 -4.62
C TYR A 50 4.27 -12.39 -4.90
N PRO A 51 3.27 -13.23 -4.54
CA PRO A 51 1.88 -12.97 -4.94
C PRO A 51 1.22 -11.79 -4.23
N ASN A 52 1.76 -11.36 -3.09
CA ASN A 52 1.17 -10.29 -2.30
C ASN A 52 2.18 -9.22 -1.91
N GLY A 53 1.70 -7.95 -1.88
CA GLY A 53 2.34 -6.91 -1.09
C GLY A 53 1.64 -6.83 0.26
N SER A 54 2.35 -6.37 1.28
CA SER A 54 1.77 -6.23 2.62
C SER A 54 2.35 -5.04 3.36
N PHE A 55 1.54 -4.49 4.27
CA PHE A 55 1.99 -3.48 5.22
C PHE A 55 1.42 -3.82 6.58
N GLU A 56 2.28 -4.10 7.54
CA GLU A 56 1.90 -4.51 8.88
C GLU A 56 2.59 -3.62 9.91
N GLY A 57 1.83 -3.15 10.89
CA GLY A 57 2.37 -2.29 11.91
C GLY A 57 1.32 -1.73 12.84
N SER A 58 1.53 -0.50 13.27
CA SER A 58 0.61 0.18 14.18
C SER A 58 0.54 1.67 13.90
N ILE A 59 -0.57 2.27 14.31
CA ILE A 59 -0.72 3.72 14.33
C ILE A 59 0.00 4.25 15.57
N VAL A 60 0.94 5.16 15.35
CA VAL A 60 1.71 5.77 16.44
C VAL A 60 0.76 6.61 17.31
N ASP A 61 0.90 6.47 18.65
CA ASP A 61 0.07 7.18 19.62
C ASP A 61 -1.43 6.98 19.43
N PHE A 62 -1.82 5.77 19.05
CA PHE A 62 -3.22 5.46 18.86
C PHE A 62 -3.97 5.52 20.19
N ASP A 63 -5.11 6.23 20.19
CA ASP A 63 -5.94 6.44 21.38
C ASP A 63 -7.41 6.38 20.96
N THR A 64 -8.25 5.84 21.82
CA THR A 64 -9.69 5.80 21.59
C THR A 64 -10.33 7.19 21.49
N ALA A 65 -9.66 8.23 22.01
CA ALA A 65 -10.10 9.60 21.84
C ALA A 65 -10.15 10.03 20.37
N LEU A 66 -9.46 9.32 19.47
CA LEU A 66 -9.55 9.56 18.03
C LEU A 66 -10.90 9.15 17.44
N GLN A 67 -11.71 8.39 18.19
CA GLN A 67 -13.06 7.96 17.79
C GLN A 67 -14.10 9.07 18.02
N ASP A 68 -13.83 10.25 17.51
CA ASP A 68 -14.70 11.42 17.70
C ASP A 68 -15.43 11.86 16.42
N GLY A 69 -15.27 11.10 15.34
CA GLY A 69 -15.88 11.42 14.05
C GLY A 69 -15.11 12.46 13.23
N GLU A 70 -14.03 12.99 13.77
CA GLU A 70 -13.20 13.97 13.08
C GLU A 70 -12.04 13.28 12.35
N VAL A 71 -11.49 13.97 11.34
CA VAL A 71 -10.31 13.49 10.62
C VAL A 71 -9.06 13.85 11.42
N HIS A 72 -8.21 12.86 11.68
CA HIS A 72 -6.96 13.05 12.41
C HIS A 72 -5.76 12.69 11.56
N ASP A 73 -4.72 13.50 11.65
CA ASP A 73 -3.42 13.18 11.05
C ASP A 73 -2.67 12.26 12.02
N VAL A 74 -2.21 11.14 11.49
CA VAL A 74 -1.49 10.13 12.26
C VAL A 74 -0.30 9.61 11.46
N VAL A 75 0.54 8.83 12.10
CA VAL A 75 1.64 8.14 11.42
C VAL A 75 1.41 6.63 11.53
N ALA A 76 1.40 5.97 10.39
CA ALA A 76 1.37 4.51 10.33
C ALA A 76 2.81 4.00 10.25
N LYS A 77 3.24 3.29 11.28
CA LYS A 77 4.60 2.76 11.36
C LYS A 77 4.58 1.25 11.24
N GLY A 78 5.37 0.73 10.33
CA GLY A 78 5.40 -0.72 10.13
C GLY A 78 6.35 -1.15 9.03
N THR A 79 6.19 -2.41 8.63
CA THR A 79 6.99 -3.03 7.58
C THR A 79 6.19 -3.14 6.30
N LEU A 80 6.68 -2.50 5.26
CA LEU A 80 6.13 -2.60 3.91
C LEU A 80 6.92 -3.67 3.16
N THR A 81 6.26 -4.74 2.76
CA THR A 81 6.89 -5.85 2.05
C THR A 81 6.34 -5.90 0.63
N ILE A 82 7.23 -5.73 -0.34
CA ILE A 82 6.91 -5.79 -1.76
C ILE A 82 8.04 -6.58 -2.41
N HIS A 83 7.71 -7.46 -3.35
CA HIS A 83 8.71 -8.27 -4.06
C HIS A 83 9.59 -9.07 -3.08
N GLY A 84 8.98 -9.51 -1.96
CA GLY A 84 9.68 -10.26 -0.92
C GLY A 84 10.64 -9.45 -0.06
N VAL A 85 10.75 -8.14 -0.27
CA VAL A 85 11.67 -7.28 0.47
C VAL A 85 10.91 -6.38 1.42
N GLY A 86 11.16 -6.52 2.72
CA GLY A 86 10.55 -5.72 3.77
C GLY A 86 11.36 -4.47 4.08
N MET A 87 10.68 -3.33 4.16
CA MET A 87 11.28 -2.04 4.52
C MET A 87 10.46 -1.40 5.63
N GLU A 88 11.14 -0.92 6.67
CA GLU A 88 10.47 -0.15 7.71
C GLU A 88 10.05 1.21 7.16
N ARG A 89 8.80 1.59 7.42
CA ARG A 89 8.24 2.85 6.94
C ARG A 89 7.47 3.57 8.05
N GLU A 90 7.51 4.88 8.01
CA GLU A 90 6.64 5.75 8.79
C GLU A 90 5.85 6.59 7.81
N ILE A 91 4.59 6.25 7.61
CA ILE A 91 3.76 6.82 6.54
C ILE A 91 2.72 7.77 7.14
N PRO A 92 2.80 9.08 6.82
CA PRO A 92 1.75 10.01 7.23
C PRO A 92 0.40 9.58 6.65
N SER A 93 -0.61 9.56 7.49
CA SER A 93 -1.93 9.05 7.13
C SER A 93 -3.01 9.89 7.77
N LYS A 94 -4.24 9.75 7.27
CA LYS A 94 -5.44 10.36 7.85
C LYS A 94 -6.38 9.25 8.26
N VAL A 95 -6.93 9.35 9.47
CA VAL A 95 -7.92 8.39 9.96
C VAL A 95 -9.17 9.12 10.40
N GLN A 96 -10.32 8.46 10.24
CA GLN A 96 -11.60 8.97 10.70
C GLN A 96 -12.47 7.81 11.13
N TRP A 97 -13.02 7.90 12.34
CA TRP A 97 -14.00 6.94 12.81
C TRP A 97 -15.37 7.27 12.21
N ASN A 98 -15.99 6.30 11.54
CA ASN A 98 -17.25 6.50 10.83
C ASN A 98 -18.47 5.94 11.60
N GLY A 99 -18.28 5.51 12.85
CA GLY A 99 -19.33 4.91 13.67
C GLY A 99 -19.27 3.39 13.74
N THR A 100 -18.68 2.73 12.75
CA THR A 100 -18.53 1.27 12.72
C THR A 100 -17.10 0.80 12.47
N GLY A 101 -16.28 1.65 11.91
CA GLY A 101 -14.90 1.33 11.59
C GLY A 101 -14.09 2.57 11.30
N TRP A 102 -12.86 2.35 10.89
CA TRP A 102 -11.91 3.42 10.56
C TRP A 102 -11.79 3.59 9.07
N ASP A 103 -11.98 4.82 8.60
CA ASP A 103 -11.57 5.18 7.25
C ASP A 103 -10.13 5.65 7.34
N ILE A 104 -9.26 5.09 6.51
CA ILE A 104 -7.86 5.48 6.46
C ILE A 104 -7.46 5.86 5.04
N GLU A 105 -6.66 6.91 4.94
CA GLU A 105 -6.05 7.33 3.70
C GLU A 105 -4.57 7.55 3.92
N SER A 106 -3.74 6.97 3.05
CA SER A 106 -2.30 7.12 3.08
C SER A 106 -1.80 7.41 1.67
N MET A 107 -0.83 8.31 1.57
CA MET A 107 -0.17 8.61 0.30
C MET A 107 1.34 8.58 0.54
N PHE A 108 2.05 7.82 -0.27
CA PHE A 108 3.49 7.64 -0.10
C PHE A 108 4.14 7.22 -1.41
N ASP A 109 5.45 7.32 -1.45
CA ASP A 109 6.24 6.90 -2.60
C ASP A 109 6.97 5.60 -2.28
N ILE A 110 7.10 4.74 -3.29
CA ILE A 110 7.91 3.54 -3.24
C ILE A 110 9.03 3.69 -4.23
N ALA A 111 10.28 3.64 -3.74
CA ALA A 111 11.44 3.54 -4.62
C ALA A 111 11.58 2.08 -5.05
N THR A 112 11.59 1.83 -6.36
CA THR A 112 11.68 0.45 -6.88
C THR A 112 12.95 -0.25 -6.42
N ALA A 113 14.05 0.48 -6.30
CA ALA A 113 15.33 -0.07 -5.82
C ALA A 113 15.25 -0.57 -4.37
N ASP A 114 14.41 0.03 -3.53
CA ASP A 114 14.26 -0.38 -2.13
C ASP A 114 13.67 -1.79 -1.99
N HIS A 115 12.96 -2.26 -3.01
CA HIS A 115 12.34 -3.58 -3.02
C HIS A 115 12.94 -4.49 -4.08
N ASP A 116 14.13 -4.18 -4.52
CA ASP A 116 14.88 -4.98 -5.50
C ASP A 116 14.11 -5.22 -6.81
N ILE A 117 13.33 -4.24 -7.21
CA ILE A 117 12.57 -4.29 -8.46
C ILE A 117 13.43 -3.73 -9.58
N GLY A 118 13.89 -4.62 -10.47
CA GLY A 118 14.69 -4.21 -11.64
C GLY A 118 13.81 -3.71 -12.76
N ILE A 119 14.16 -2.54 -13.30
CA ILE A 119 13.46 -1.97 -14.46
C ILE A 119 14.41 -2.03 -15.65
N PRO A 120 14.06 -2.76 -16.74
CA PRO A 120 14.89 -2.81 -17.92
C PRO A 120 15.16 -1.42 -18.50
N LYS A 121 16.38 -1.21 -19.00
CA LYS A 121 16.81 0.10 -19.55
C LYS A 121 15.87 0.61 -20.64
N VAL A 122 15.34 -0.28 -21.46
CA VAL A 122 14.47 0.08 -22.58
C VAL A 122 13.17 0.73 -22.15
N VAL A 123 12.74 0.52 -20.89
CA VAL A 123 11.48 1.08 -20.39
C VAL A 123 11.68 2.09 -19.26
N ARG A 124 12.92 2.41 -18.89
CA ARG A 124 13.21 3.35 -17.79
C ARG A 124 12.59 4.73 -17.99
N LYS A 125 12.43 5.16 -19.22
CA LYS A 125 11.78 6.43 -19.53
C LYS A 125 10.27 6.40 -19.27
N LYS A 126 9.68 5.20 -19.26
CA LYS A 126 8.24 5.01 -19.08
C LYS A 126 7.88 4.70 -17.64
N ILE A 127 8.78 4.07 -16.89
CA ILE A 127 8.55 3.70 -15.50
C ILE A 127 9.53 4.47 -14.62
N ALA A 128 8.99 5.33 -13.78
CA ALA A 128 9.80 6.12 -12.88
C ALA A 128 10.47 5.22 -11.84
N PRO A 129 11.66 5.60 -11.32
CA PRO A 129 12.30 4.87 -10.23
C PRO A 129 11.55 4.99 -8.91
N SER A 130 10.56 5.86 -8.84
CA SER A 130 9.69 6.06 -7.69
C SER A 130 8.24 6.00 -8.14
N ILE A 131 7.42 5.30 -7.37
CA ILE A 131 6.00 5.10 -7.65
C ILE A 131 5.20 5.74 -6.53
N GLU A 132 4.28 6.65 -6.89
CA GLU A 132 3.35 7.22 -5.93
C GLU A 132 2.19 6.24 -5.68
N VAL A 133 1.91 5.98 -4.42
CA VAL A 133 0.85 5.08 -3.99
C VAL A 133 -0.14 5.82 -3.12
N THR A 134 -1.42 5.68 -3.43
CA THR A 134 -2.51 6.14 -2.58
C THR A 134 -3.31 4.94 -2.10
N VAL A 135 -3.48 4.82 -0.79
CA VAL A 135 -4.27 3.77 -0.17
C VAL A 135 -5.49 4.41 0.49
N ARG A 136 -6.67 3.89 0.17
CA ARG A 136 -7.91 4.22 0.86
C ARG A 136 -8.57 2.94 1.30
N ALA A 137 -8.88 2.85 2.59
CA ALA A 137 -9.46 1.63 3.14
C ALA A 137 -10.47 1.96 4.24
N ASN A 138 -11.44 1.07 4.39
CA ASN A 138 -12.33 1.05 5.55
C ASN A 138 -11.95 -0.17 6.38
N LEU A 139 -11.50 0.08 7.61
CA LEU A 139 -10.98 -0.94 8.49
C LEU A 139 -12.00 -1.23 9.58
N LEU A 140 -12.56 -2.43 9.54
CA LEU A 140 -13.46 -2.88 10.61
C LEU A 140 -12.63 -3.36 11.79
N PRO A 141 -12.96 -2.94 13.02
CA PRO A 141 -12.25 -3.40 14.21
C PRO A 141 -12.43 -4.90 14.42
N ARG A 142 -11.40 -5.51 14.98
CA ARG A 142 -11.44 -6.90 15.44
C ARG A 142 -11.12 -7.00 16.89
#